data_0739eb44ed76d3f143f9a49fb36ddfb4
#
_entry.id   0739eb44ed76d3f143f9a49fb36ddfb4
#
_cell.length_a   1.000
_cell.length_b   1.000
_cell.length_c   1.000
_cell.angle_alpha   90.00
_cell.angle_beta   90.00
_cell.angle_gamma   90.00
#
_symmetry.space_group_name_H-M   'P 1'
#
loop_
_entity.id
_entity.type
_entity.pdbx_description
1 polymer ?
#
loop_
_entity_poly.entity_id
_entity_poly.type
_entity_poly.pdbx_seq_one_letter_code
_entity_poly.pdbx_strand_id
1 'polypeptide(L)'
;MCVALASTVVARWAAPAGGAVAHAARPVRPVRPVCTADPSARKVSPLSTGSYFEPIDEHRYKPTCHAGGAWDPDEQHFSPLGGLVVHAVERHLAARPGPGLLLSRVSFDILGRLALDECEIEVETLRPGRTIELVEAVVRIAGRPVVRARAWLLGDGDTTAVAGGGAAPLAPPQTLESWPMSSLWPGGYIASLDVRPLAPPQPGRTTAWVSTGLDLVAGQTVSPLASYVALVDTANGIAARESPTAWMFPNVDLTLHLHRRPEGRWTGLDTTVVFGPTGQGITSTVLHDLTGPVGHAQQILTVRPLPSADGT
;
A
#
# COMPACT_ATOMS: atom_id res chain seq x y z
N MET A 1 24.59 -44.92 -30.23
CA MET A 1 24.26 -44.48 -31.60
C MET A 1 22.81 -44.05 -31.62
N CYS A 2 22.56 -42.82 -31.70
CA CYS A 2 21.55 -42.06 -32.46
C CYS A 2 21.47 -40.64 -31.88
N VAL A 3 22.04 -39.72 -32.68
CA VAL A 3 21.98 -38.28 -32.48
C VAL A 3 20.68 -37.81 -33.12
N ALA A 4 19.89 -37.00 -32.43
CA ALA A 4 18.78 -36.26 -33.03
C ALA A 4 18.95 -34.77 -32.75
N LEU A 5 19.07 -34.03 -33.85
CA LEU A 5 19.23 -32.59 -33.99
C LEU A 5 17.92 -31.87 -33.55
N ALA A 6 18.06 -30.83 -32.71
CA ALA A 6 17.01 -29.88 -32.44
C ALA A 6 17.22 -28.63 -33.34
N SER A 7 16.23 -28.38 -34.21
CA SER A 7 16.20 -27.21 -35.08
C SER A 7 15.65 -26.00 -34.33
N THR A 8 16.45 -24.93 -34.33
CA THR A 8 16.10 -23.61 -33.77
C THR A 8 15.24 -22.84 -34.79
N VAL A 9 14.00 -22.53 -34.44
CA VAL A 9 13.17 -21.59 -35.21
C VAL A 9 13.29 -20.20 -34.59
N VAL A 10 13.99 -19.32 -35.27
CA VAL A 10 14.07 -17.89 -34.95
C VAL A 10 12.98 -17.17 -35.72
N ALA A 11 11.92 -16.73 -35.05
CA ALA A 11 10.93 -15.84 -35.64
C ALA A 11 11.44 -14.40 -35.63
N ARG A 12 11.74 -13.87 -36.82
CA ARG A 12 12.01 -12.43 -37.04
C ARG A 12 10.71 -11.66 -37.07
N TRP A 13 10.54 -10.71 -36.13
CA TRP A 13 9.51 -9.69 -36.21
C TRP A 13 10.02 -8.52 -37.05
N ALA A 14 9.34 -8.23 -38.15
CA ALA A 14 9.56 -7.03 -38.96
C ALA A 14 8.82 -5.84 -38.38
N ALA A 15 9.49 -4.71 -38.24
CA ALA A 15 8.93 -3.44 -37.83
C ALA A 15 8.17 -2.78 -38.99
N PRO A 16 7.00 -2.15 -38.77
CA PRO A 16 6.37 -1.34 -39.80
C PRO A 16 7.03 0.03 -39.94
N ALA A 17 7.12 0.50 -41.17
CA ALA A 17 7.72 1.76 -41.60
C ALA A 17 6.97 3.00 -41.07
N GLY A 18 7.71 4.08 -40.87
CA GLY A 18 7.31 5.32 -40.25
C GLY A 18 6.17 6.07 -40.94
N GLY A 19 5.28 6.60 -40.08
CA GLY A 19 4.37 7.69 -40.39
C GLY A 19 4.64 8.84 -39.42
N ALA A 20 5.00 10.00 -39.94
CA ALA A 20 5.20 11.22 -39.16
C ALA A 20 3.85 11.67 -38.55
N VAL A 21 3.73 11.62 -37.23
CA VAL A 21 2.58 12.17 -36.50
C VAL A 21 2.95 13.55 -35.97
N ALA A 22 2.23 14.57 -36.42
CA ALA A 22 2.36 15.94 -35.95
C ALA A 22 2.07 16.00 -34.44
N HIS A 23 3.02 16.53 -33.66
CA HIS A 23 2.83 16.82 -32.23
C HIS A 23 1.90 18.02 -32.07
N ALA A 24 0.64 17.77 -31.72
CA ALA A 24 -0.23 18.80 -31.17
C ALA A 24 0.27 19.19 -29.77
N ALA A 25 0.47 20.49 -29.55
CA ALA A 25 0.86 21.03 -28.23
C ALA A 25 -0.19 20.66 -27.17
N ARG A 26 0.26 20.00 -26.10
CA ARG A 26 -0.59 19.68 -24.94
C ARG A 26 -0.98 20.98 -24.22
N PRO A 27 -2.24 21.14 -23.82
CA PRO A 27 -2.65 22.28 -22.99
C PRO A 27 -1.91 22.24 -21.65
N VAL A 28 -1.39 23.40 -21.21
CA VAL A 28 -0.77 23.61 -19.90
C VAL A 28 -1.84 23.37 -18.84
N ARG A 29 -1.67 22.30 -18.03
CA ARG A 29 -2.55 22.04 -16.88
C ARG A 29 -2.31 23.09 -15.79
N PRO A 30 -3.36 23.53 -15.06
CA PRO A 30 -3.21 24.42 -13.91
C PRO A 30 -2.34 23.77 -12.83
N VAL A 31 -1.41 24.54 -12.28
CA VAL A 31 -0.53 24.14 -11.17
C VAL A 31 -1.40 23.81 -9.96
N ARG A 32 -1.41 22.55 -9.52
CA ARG A 32 -2.08 22.13 -8.28
C ARG A 32 -1.30 22.63 -7.06
N PRO A 33 -1.96 22.96 -5.94
CA PRO A 33 -1.27 23.41 -4.73
C PRO A 33 -0.34 22.30 -4.21
N VAL A 34 0.94 22.64 -4.07
CA VAL A 34 1.94 21.82 -3.40
C VAL A 34 1.70 21.94 -1.91
N CYS A 35 1.53 20.84 -1.19
CA CYS A 35 1.58 20.84 0.28
C CYS A 35 3.02 21.17 0.70
N THR A 36 3.29 22.45 0.97
CA THR A 36 4.53 22.87 1.63
C THR A 36 4.39 22.60 3.11
N ALA A 37 5.13 21.60 3.63
CA ALA A 37 5.31 21.48 5.07
C ALA A 37 6.04 22.72 5.57
N ASP A 38 5.45 23.44 6.52
CA ASP A 38 6.08 24.57 7.20
C ASP A 38 7.26 24.05 8.05
N PRO A 39 8.51 24.40 7.74
CA PRO A 39 9.67 23.91 8.50
C PRO A 39 9.81 24.51 9.90
N SER A 40 8.95 25.44 10.31
CA SER A 40 8.99 26.11 11.62
C SER A 40 8.15 25.43 12.72
N ALA A 41 7.34 24.43 12.41
CA ALA A 41 6.47 23.74 13.37
C ALA A 41 7.21 22.70 14.21
N ARG A 42 8.18 23.14 15.03
CA ARG A 42 8.68 22.38 16.15
C ARG A 42 7.79 22.61 17.38
N LYS A 43 6.62 21.98 17.41
CA LYS A 43 5.86 21.66 18.63
C LYS A 43 4.90 20.55 18.24
N VAL A 44 4.92 19.44 18.98
CA VAL A 44 3.88 18.43 18.91
C VAL A 44 2.55 19.12 19.11
N SER A 45 1.89 19.47 18.02
CA SER A 45 0.58 20.09 18.00
C SER A 45 -0.49 19.00 18.08
N PRO A 46 -1.59 19.26 18.77
CA PRO A 46 -2.70 18.32 18.86
C PRO A 46 -3.32 18.18 17.46
N LEU A 47 -3.36 16.90 16.96
CA LEU A 47 -4.17 16.41 15.87
C LEU A 47 -4.23 17.33 14.63
N SER A 48 -3.40 17.05 13.64
CA SER A 48 -3.53 17.60 12.30
C SER A 48 -4.94 17.27 11.77
N THR A 49 -5.77 18.29 11.59
CA THR A 49 -7.12 18.16 11.02
C THR A 49 -7.00 18.02 9.51
N GLY A 50 -6.85 16.81 9.01
CA GLY A 50 -6.77 16.51 7.59
C GLY A 50 -7.11 15.04 7.34
N SER A 51 -7.33 14.69 6.08
CA SER A 51 -7.65 13.33 5.66
C SER A 51 -6.88 12.96 4.39
N TYR A 52 -6.76 11.67 4.13
CA TYR A 52 -6.20 11.17 2.87
C TYR A 52 -7.21 11.31 1.71
N PHE A 53 -8.50 11.14 2.00
CA PHE A 53 -9.56 11.20 1.00
C PHE A 53 -10.72 12.08 1.46
N GLU A 54 -11.33 12.78 0.50
CA GLU A 54 -12.61 13.45 0.63
C GLU A 54 -13.68 12.61 -0.08
N PRO A 55 -14.82 12.24 0.57
CA PRO A 55 -15.88 11.52 -0.10
C PRO A 55 -16.60 12.44 -1.10
N ILE A 56 -16.87 11.95 -2.31
CA ILE A 56 -17.68 12.64 -3.32
C ILE A 56 -19.12 12.12 -3.25
N ASP A 57 -19.25 10.79 -3.21
CA ASP A 57 -20.50 10.07 -2.99
C ASP A 57 -20.25 8.72 -2.32
N GLU A 58 -21.15 7.76 -2.48
CA GLU A 58 -21.08 6.45 -1.85
C GLU A 58 -19.88 5.62 -2.33
N HIS A 59 -19.46 5.77 -3.58
CA HIS A 59 -18.44 4.94 -4.24
C HIS A 59 -17.22 5.73 -4.70
N ARG A 60 -17.31 7.07 -4.77
CA ARG A 60 -16.26 7.92 -5.30
C ARG A 60 -15.60 8.76 -4.23
N TYR A 61 -14.27 8.87 -4.34
CA TYR A 61 -13.41 9.59 -3.42
C TYR A 61 -12.38 10.41 -4.16
N LYS A 62 -12.08 11.58 -3.61
CA LYS A 62 -11.03 12.46 -4.12
C LYS A 62 -9.83 12.41 -3.19
N PRO A 63 -8.64 12.01 -3.68
CA PRO A 63 -7.43 12.06 -2.88
C PRO A 63 -7.04 13.50 -2.58
N THR A 64 -6.60 13.74 -1.36
CA THR A 64 -5.97 15.01 -0.96
C THR A 64 -4.48 14.99 -1.29
N CYS A 65 -3.77 16.11 -1.11
CA CYS A 65 -2.31 16.13 -1.24
C CYS A 65 -1.61 15.16 -0.26
N HIS A 66 -2.24 14.80 0.85
CA HIS A 66 -1.71 13.84 1.82
C HIS A 66 -1.67 12.39 1.30
N ALA A 67 -2.45 12.07 0.28
CA ALA A 67 -2.36 10.75 -0.38
C ALA A 67 -1.21 10.66 -1.40
N GLY A 68 -0.47 11.76 -1.64
CA GLY A 68 0.58 11.81 -2.66
C GLY A 68 1.71 10.82 -2.41
N GLY A 69 2.15 10.15 -3.49
CA GLY A 69 3.15 9.08 -3.49
C GLY A 69 4.58 9.58 -3.39
N ALA A 70 5.51 8.63 -3.23
CA ALA A 70 6.92 8.89 -3.04
C ALA A 70 7.74 8.79 -4.35
N TRP A 71 7.24 8.09 -5.37
CA TRP A 71 7.94 7.90 -6.65
C TRP A 71 7.64 9.00 -7.69
N ASP A 72 6.41 9.50 -7.69
CA ASP A 72 5.93 10.51 -8.63
C ASP A 72 4.95 11.43 -7.89
N PRO A 73 5.09 12.77 -7.95
CA PRO A 73 4.21 13.71 -7.26
C PRO A 73 2.76 13.69 -7.78
N ASP A 74 2.54 13.20 -9.00
CA ASP A 74 1.21 13.07 -9.62
C ASP A 74 0.56 11.69 -9.37
N GLU A 75 1.16 10.87 -8.50
CA GLU A 75 0.63 9.55 -8.09
C GLU A 75 0.21 9.53 -6.63
N GLN A 76 -0.77 8.67 -6.32
CA GLN A 76 -1.12 8.31 -4.95
C GLN A 76 -0.15 7.27 -4.42
N HIS A 77 0.16 7.33 -3.13
CA HIS A 77 0.75 6.19 -2.41
C HIS A 77 -0.31 5.10 -2.25
N PHE A 78 0.06 3.85 -2.49
CA PHE A 78 -0.89 2.75 -2.40
C PHE A 78 -1.45 2.55 -0.98
N SER A 79 -0.67 2.83 0.07
CA SER A 79 -1.03 2.56 1.46
C SER A 79 -2.40 3.13 1.86
N PRO A 80 -2.69 4.43 1.72
CA PRO A 80 -4.02 4.97 2.02
C PRO A 80 -5.11 4.37 1.14
N LEU A 81 -4.83 4.12 -0.14
CA LEU A 81 -5.79 3.53 -1.06
C LEU A 81 -6.14 2.09 -0.67
N GLY A 82 -5.17 1.30 -0.20
CA GLY A 82 -5.40 -0.04 0.35
C GLY A 82 -6.34 -0.02 1.56
N GLY A 83 -6.14 0.95 2.48
CA GLY A 83 -7.06 1.17 3.59
C GLY A 83 -8.46 1.58 3.14
N LEU A 84 -8.56 2.47 2.14
CA LEU A 84 -9.84 2.91 1.57
C LEU A 84 -10.61 1.73 0.93
N VAL A 85 -9.92 0.82 0.26
CA VAL A 85 -10.53 -0.41 -0.27
C VAL A 85 -11.10 -1.28 0.85
N VAL A 86 -10.35 -1.48 1.95
CA VAL A 86 -10.85 -2.22 3.12
C VAL A 86 -12.07 -1.53 3.72
N HIS A 87 -12.06 -0.20 3.85
CA HIS A 87 -13.21 0.58 4.31
C HIS A 87 -14.44 0.36 3.40
N ALA A 88 -14.28 0.38 2.07
CA ALA A 88 -15.36 0.11 1.13
C ALA A 88 -15.90 -1.32 1.26
N VAL A 89 -15.03 -2.33 1.44
CA VAL A 89 -15.44 -3.73 1.70
C VAL A 89 -16.24 -3.82 2.99
N GLU A 90 -15.79 -3.21 4.09
CA GLU A 90 -16.52 -3.25 5.36
C GLU A 90 -17.88 -2.54 5.27
N ARG A 91 -17.98 -1.42 4.53
CA ARG A 91 -19.27 -0.77 4.26
C ARG A 91 -20.22 -1.67 3.46
N HIS A 92 -19.72 -2.35 2.41
CA HIS A 92 -20.48 -3.31 1.64
C HIS A 92 -21.03 -4.45 2.52
N LEU A 93 -20.23 -4.94 3.46
CA LEU A 93 -20.66 -5.97 4.42
C LEU A 93 -21.69 -5.44 5.41
N ALA A 94 -21.50 -4.24 5.95
CA ALA A 94 -22.41 -3.62 6.91
C ALA A 94 -23.78 -3.27 6.32
N ALA A 95 -23.86 -3.05 5.01
CA ALA A 95 -25.13 -2.79 4.31
C ALA A 95 -26.03 -4.03 4.16
N ARG A 96 -25.56 -5.21 4.55
CA ARG A 96 -26.27 -6.50 4.41
C ARG A 96 -26.49 -7.16 5.76
N PRO A 97 -27.66 -7.80 6.00
CA PRO A 97 -27.79 -8.76 7.09
C PRO A 97 -26.78 -9.90 6.88
N GLY A 98 -25.94 -10.18 7.86
CA GLY A 98 -24.91 -11.21 7.70
C GLY A 98 -24.40 -11.75 9.02
N PRO A 99 -23.62 -12.84 8.97
CA PRO A 99 -23.17 -13.58 10.14
C PRO A 99 -21.97 -12.92 10.87
N GLY A 100 -21.61 -11.66 10.56
CA GLY A 100 -20.51 -10.98 11.23
C GLY A 100 -19.14 -11.57 10.90
N LEU A 101 -18.89 -11.90 9.61
CA LEU A 101 -17.61 -12.46 9.18
C LEU A 101 -16.46 -11.45 9.32
N LEU A 102 -15.26 -11.96 9.65
CA LEU A 102 -14.04 -11.18 9.84
C LEU A 102 -13.16 -11.25 8.60
N LEU A 103 -12.67 -10.10 8.12
CA LEU A 103 -11.66 -10.05 7.07
C LEU A 103 -10.36 -10.67 7.62
N SER A 104 -9.96 -11.80 7.05
CA SER A 104 -8.79 -12.58 7.47
C SER A 104 -7.67 -12.61 6.44
N ARG A 105 -7.99 -12.37 5.16
CA ARG A 105 -6.98 -12.16 4.11
C ARG A 105 -7.48 -11.12 3.13
N VAL A 106 -6.60 -10.24 2.69
CA VAL A 106 -6.82 -9.41 1.52
C VAL A 106 -5.58 -9.44 0.63
N SER A 107 -5.78 -9.66 -0.68
CA SER A 107 -4.74 -9.50 -1.69
C SER A 107 -5.13 -8.36 -2.62
N PHE A 108 -4.16 -7.53 -2.94
CA PHE A 108 -4.29 -6.42 -3.87
C PHE A 108 -3.35 -6.65 -5.04
N ASP A 109 -3.87 -6.55 -6.26
CA ASP A 109 -3.10 -6.46 -7.49
C ASP A 109 -3.10 -4.99 -7.94
N ILE A 110 -1.93 -4.37 -8.08
CA ILE A 110 -1.74 -3.00 -8.58
C ILE A 110 -1.55 -3.09 -10.09
N LEU A 111 -2.60 -2.77 -10.84
CA LEU A 111 -2.67 -3.02 -12.29
C LEU A 111 -2.05 -1.91 -13.13
N GLY A 112 -1.68 -0.79 -12.52
CA GLY A 112 -1.13 0.34 -13.24
C GLY A 112 -0.89 1.57 -12.37
N ARG A 113 -0.65 2.69 -13.03
CA ARG A 113 -0.37 3.97 -12.39
C ARG A 113 -1.56 4.44 -11.54
N LEU A 114 -1.29 4.78 -10.29
CA LEU A 114 -2.27 5.32 -9.35
C LEU A 114 -2.25 6.86 -9.43
N ALA A 115 -2.85 7.44 -10.45
CA ALA A 115 -2.89 8.90 -10.60
C ALA A 115 -3.52 9.56 -9.36
N LEU A 116 -2.99 10.72 -8.93
CA LEU A 116 -3.56 11.52 -7.84
C LEU A 116 -4.84 12.22 -8.34
N ASP A 117 -5.86 11.43 -8.64
CA ASP A 117 -7.15 11.84 -9.19
C ASP A 117 -8.28 11.06 -8.54
N GLU A 118 -9.53 11.47 -8.82
CA GLU A 118 -10.72 10.81 -8.28
C GLU A 118 -10.69 9.31 -8.57
N CYS A 119 -11.04 8.52 -7.56
CA CYS A 119 -11.18 7.07 -7.68
C CYS A 119 -12.60 6.63 -7.34
N GLU A 120 -13.04 5.59 -8.04
CA GLU A 120 -14.30 4.90 -7.83
C GLU A 120 -14.00 3.48 -7.35
N ILE A 121 -14.74 3.01 -6.33
CA ILE A 121 -14.56 1.67 -5.75
C ILE A 121 -15.88 0.92 -5.84
N GLU A 122 -15.90 -0.13 -6.65
CA GLU A 122 -16.99 -1.09 -6.77
C GLU A 122 -16.66 -2.33 -5.94
N VAL A 123 -17.62 -2.82 -5.17
CA VAL A 123 -17.46 -4.01 -4.32
C VAL A 123 -18.56 -5.01 -4.62
N GLU A 124 -18.18 -6.26 -4.85
CA GLU A 124 -19.11 -7.36 -5.09
C GLU A 124 -18.77 -8.62 -4.28
N THR A 125 -19.79 -9.40 -3.94
CA THR A 125 -19.62 -10.69 -3.30
C THR A 125 -19.50 -11.78 -4.37
N LEU A 126 -18.28 -12.31 -4.58
CA LEU A 126 -18.02 -13.39 -5.54
C LEU A 126 -18.51 -14.74 -5.06
N ARG A 127 -18.36 -15.03 -3.76
CA ARG A 127 -18.78 -16.26 -3.13
C ARG A 127 -19.46 -15.95 -1.82
N PRO A 128 -20.80 -15.90 -1.80
CA PRO A 128 -21.52 -15.71 -0.54
C PRO A 128 -21.39 -16.97 0.34
N GLY A 129 -21.45 -16.78 1.66
CA GLY A 129 -21.41 -17.87 2.59
C GLY A 129 -21.59 -17.47 4.03
N ARG A 130 -22.04 -18.42 4.85
CA ARG A 130 -22.34 -18.18 6.27
C ARG A 130 -21.11 -18.21 7.17
N THR A 131 -20.10 -19.00 6.81
CA THR A 131 -18.87 -19.21 7.60
C THR A 131 -17.62 -18.76 6.86
N ILE A 132 -17.67 -18.70 5.52
CA ILE A 132 -16.57 -18.31 4.64
C ILE A 132 -17.17 -17.57 3.47
N GLU A 133 -16.71 -16.34 3.21
CA GLU A 133 -17.16 -15.50 2.10
C GLU A 133 -15.97 -14.93 1.33
N LEU A 134 -16.10 -14.76 0.01
CA LEU A 134 -15.13 -14.06 -0.83
C LEU A 134 -15.78 -12.83 -1.45
N VAL A 135 -15.12 -11.69 -1.25
CA VAL A 135 -15.51 -10.39 -1.79
C VAL A 135 -14.42 -9.87 -2.71
N GLU A 136 -14.80 -9.25 -3.81
CA GLU A 136 -13.88 -8.52 -4.70
C GLU A 136 -14.18 -7.02 -4.63
N ALA A 137 -13.13 -6.20 -4.67
CA ALA A 137 -13.22 -4.76 -4.87
C ALA A 137 -12.36 -4.35 -6.06
N VAL A 138 -12.88 -3.46 -6.91
CA VAL A 138 -12.17 -2.91 -8.06
C VAL A 138 -12.12 -1.39 -7.93
N VAL A 139 -10.90 -0.84 -7.93
CA VAL A 139 -10.67 0.60 -7.96
C VAL A 139 -10.46 1.04 -9.39
N ARG A 140 -11.19 2.09 -9.79
CA ARG A 140 -11.03 2.74 -11.10
C ARG A 140 -10.57 4.18 -10.93
N ILE A 141 -9.64 4.62 -11.78
CA ILE A 141 -9.26 6.01 -11.93
C ILE A 141 -9.40 6.38 -13.40
N ALA A 142 -10.11 7.46 -13.71
CA ALA A 142 -10.46 7.85 -15.08
C ALA A 142 -11.08 6.68 -15.90
N GLY A 143 -11.96 5.89 -15.26
CA GLY A 143 -12.67 4.75 -15.86
C GLY A 143 -11.82 3.48 -16.07
N ARG A 144 -10.52 3.50 -15.75
CA ARG A 144 -9.61 2.34 -15.90
C ARG A 144 -9.42 1.62 -14.56
N PRO A 145 -9.52 0.28 -14.50
CA PRO A 145 -9.18 -0.46 -13.31
C PRO A 145 -7.68 -0.30 -13.02
N VAL A 146 -7.37 0.17 -11.82
CA VAL A 146 -5.99 0.41 -11.35
C VAL A 146 -5.60 -0.47 -10.17
N VAL A 147 -6.59 -0.96 -9.40
CA VAL A 147 -6.39 -1.94 -8.33
C VAL A 147 -7.52 -2.95 -8.37
N ARG A 148 -7.19 -4.22 -8.17
CA ARG A 148 -8.16 -5.28 -7.88
C ARG A 148 -7.80 -5.91 -6.53
N ALA A 149 -8.78 -6.04 -5.66
CA ALA A 149 -8.60 -6.62 -4.35
C ALA A 149 -9.55 -7.80 -4.12
N ARG A 150 -9.08 -8.87 -3.46
CA ARG A 150 -9.91 -10.00 -3.04
C ARG A 150 -9.75 -10.23 -1.55
N ALA A 151 -10.87 -10.19 -0.85
CA ALA A 151 -10.93 -10.37 0.59
C ALA A 151 -11.63 -11.68 0.96
N TRP A 152 -10.93 -12.57 1.69
CA TRP A 152 -11.54 -13.70 2.36
C TRP A 152 -12.00 -13.28 3.76
N LEU A 153 -13.25 -13.59 4.03
CA LEU A 153 -13.94 -13.35 5.29
C LEU A 153 -14.25 -14.69 5.94
N LEU A 154 -13.92 -14.83 7.20
CA LEU A 154 -14.10 -16.06 7.97
C LEU A 154 -15.04 -15.83 9.14
N GLY A 155 -15.79 -16.87 9.53
CA GLY A 155 -16.64 -16.83 10.70
C GLY A 155 -15.84 -16.64 11.99
N ASP A 156 -16.37 -15.82 12.90
CA ASP A 156 -15.83 -15.65 14.24
C ASP A 156 -16.10 -16.86 15.12
N GLY A 157 -15.18 -17.17 16.05
CA GLY A 157 -15.32 -18.28 16.99
C GLY A 157 -14.30 -18.22 18.11
N ASP A 158 -14.64 -18.74 19.28
CA ASP A 158 -13.70 -18.84 20.41
C ASP A 158 -12.70 -19.99 20.20
N THR A 159 -11.43 -19.61 19.96
CA THR A 159 -10.29 -20.52 19.83
C THR A 159 -9.21 -20.24 20.88
N THR A 160 -9.55 -19.55 21.96
CA THR A 160 -8.61 -19.12 23.02
C THR A 160 -7.81 -20.28 23.60
N ALA A 161 -8.42 -21.47 23.71
CA ALA A 161 -7.76 -22.68 24.26
C ALA A 161 -6.56 -23.18 23.41
N VAL A 162 -6.48 -22.79 22.13
CA VAL A 162 -5.42 -23.23 21.19
C VAL A 162 -4.70 -22.03 20.56
N ALA A 163 -4.98 -20.82 21.00
CA ALA A 163 -4.34 -19.60 20.49
C ALA A 163 -2.86 -19.57 20.85
N GLY A 164 -2.01 -19.22 19.89
CA GLY A 164 -0.55 -19.08 20.12
C GLY A 164 0.28 -19.29 18.85
N GLY A 165 1.60 -19.38 19.01
CA GLY A 165 2.55 -19.64 17.91
C GLY A 165 2.97 -18.40 17.11
N GLY A 166 2.51 -17.21 17.50
CA GLY A 166 2.94 -15.94 16.88
C GLY A 166 4.33 -15.48 17.34
N ALA A 167 4.88 -14.47 16.67
CA ALA A 167 6.11 -13.78 17.05
C ALA A 167 5.95 -13.09 18.42
N ALA A 168 7.08 -12.78 19.08
CA ALA A 168 7.06 -12.01 20.32
C ALA A 168 6.54 -10.56 20.06
N PRO A 169 5.85 -9.94 21.03
CA PRO A 169 5.46 -8.53 20.94
C PRO A 169 6.69 -7.61 20.79
N LEU A 170 6.52 -6.50 20.06
CA LEU A 170 7.55 -5.48 19.90
C LEU A 170 7.60 -4.55 21.12
N ALA A 171 8.76 -3.93 21.36
CA ALA A 171 8.86 -2.85 22.33
C ALA A 171 7.91 -1.69 21.95
N PRO A 172 7.23 -1.05 22.94
CA PRO A 172 6.19 -0.07 22.68
C PRO A 172 6.75 1.23 22.08
N PRO A 173 6.01 1.91 21.18
CA PRO A 173 6.50 3.08 20.45
C PRO A 173 6.75 4.32 21.32
N GLN A 174 6.15 4.41 22.51
CA GLN A 174 6.24 5.58 23.39
C GLN A 174 7.67 5.86 23.88
N THR A 175 8.52 4.84 23.91
CA THR A 175 9.93 4.92 24.35
C THR A 175 10.92 5.12 23.20
N LEU A 176 10.42 5.16 21.95
CA LEU A 176 11.24 5.24 20.76
C LEU A 176 11.24 6.65 20.17
N GLU A 177 12.36 7.03 19.56
CA GLU A 177 12.47 8.30 18.84
C GLU A 177 11.80 8.22 17.47
N SER A 178 11.22 9.35 17.04
CA SER A 178 10.65 9.47 15.69
C SER A 178 11.76 9.60 14.66
N TRP A 179 11.65 8.87 13.57
CA TRP A 179 12.54 8.94 12.43
C TRP A 179 11.90 9.78 11.32
N PRO A 180 12.56 10.88 10.85
CA PRO A 180 12.03 11.69 9.77
C PRO A 180 12.20 10.97 8.43
N MET A 181 11.29 10.02 8.13
CA MET A 181 11.30 9.23 6.90
C MET A 181 11.25 10.11 5.64
N SER A 182 10.71 11.32 5.75
CA SER A 182 10.72 12.34 4.69
C SER A 182 12.12 12.80 4.26
N SER A 183 13.18 12.49 5.04
CA SER A 183 14.56 12.69 4.61
C SER A 183 15.02 11.70 3.55
N LEU A 184 14.35 10.56 3.41
CA LEU A 184 14.64 9.52 2.43
C LEU A 184 13.62 9.50 1.29
N TRP A 185 12.32 9.68 1.63
CA TRP A 185 11.21 9.59 0.71
C TRP A 185 10.40 10.88 0.66
N PRO A 186 10.17 11.47 -0.51
CA PRO A 186 9.23 12.59 -0.67
C PRO A 186 7.78 12.10 -0.62
N GLY A 187 6.83 13.04 -0.67
CA GLY A 187 5.40 12.78 -0.83
C GLY A 187 4.57 13.08 0.40
N GLY A 188 3.31 13.43 0.15
CA GLY A 188 2.37 13.86 1.19
C GLY A 188 2.04 12.74 2.19
N TYR A 189 1.96 11.49 1.70
CA TYR A 189 1.77 10.34 2.58
C TYR A 189 2.91 10.18 3.58
N ILE A 190 4.14 10.14 3.10
CA ILE A 190 5.33 9.96 3.95
C ILE A 190 5.45 11.10 4.95
N ALA A 191 5.18 12.34 4.54
CA ALA A 191 5.24 13.51 5.41
C ALA A 191 4.19 13.50 6.54
N SER A 192 3.13 12.70 6.41
CA SER A 192 2.05 12.57 7.40
C SER A 192 2.32 11.52 8.48
N LEU A 193 3.40 10.75 8.36
CA LEU A 193 3.68 9.60 9.22
C LEU A 193 4.53 9.98 10.45
N ASP A 194 4.20 9.37 11.58
CA ASP A 194 5.10 9.20 12.73
C ASP A 194 5.68 7.78 12.65
N VAL A 195 6.95 7.69 12.29
CA VAL A 195 7.68 6.42 12.14
C VAL A 195 8.71 6.30 13.26
N ARG A 196 8.66 5.20 14.03
CA ARG A 196 9.52 4.96 15.19
C ARG A 196 10.21 3.60 15.09
N PRO A 197 11.43 3.54 14.55
CA PRO A 197 12.18 2.29 14.44
C PRO A 197 12.67 1.82 15.81
N LEU A 198 12.70 0.49 16.00
CA LEU A 198 13.22 -0.13 17.22
C LEU A 198 14.75 -0.06 17.31
N ALA A 199 15.40 0.04 16.15
CA ALA A 199 16.84 0.24 15.97
C ALA A 199 17.08 1.05 14.71
N PRO A 200 18.25 1.66 14.49
CA PRO A 200 18.55 2.36 13.25
C PRO A 200 18.26 1.49 12.03
N PRO A 201 17.52 2.01 11.02
CA PRO A 201 17.19 1.27 9.80
C PRO A 201 18.45 0.71 9.12
N GLN A 202 18.38 -0.54 8.67
CA GLN A 202 19.44 -1.21 7.93
C GLN A 202 18.97 -1.52 6.52
N PRO A 203 19.85 -1.52 5.52
CA PRO A 203 19.50 -1.90 4.15
C PRO A 203 18.82 -3.27 4.11
N GLY A 204 17.57 -3.31 3.67
CA GLY A 204 16.75 -4.51 3.57
C GLY A 204 16.24 -5.09 4.89
N ARG A 205 16.39 -4.38 6.04
CA ARG A 205 15.80 -4.81 7.31
C ARG A 205 15.50 -3.65 8.24
N THR A 206 14.24 -3.55 8.66
CA THR A 206 13.80 -2.56 9.66
C THR A 206 12.59 -3.08 10.41
N THR A 207 12.60 -2.91 11.73
CA THR A 207 11.41 -3.08 12.57
C THR A 207 11.01 -1.71 13.09
N ALA A 208 9.79 -1.25 12.74
CA ALA A 208 9.32 0.08 13.14
C ALA A 208 7.82 0.10 13.42
N TRP A 209 7.42 1.02 14.28
CA TRP A 209 6.05 1.45 14.45
C TRP A 209 5.72 2.59 13.49
N VAL A 210 4.54 2.53 12.90
CA VAL A 210 4.01 3.57 12.00
C VAL A 210 2.65 4.00 12.49
N SER A 211 2.41 5.30 12.54
CA SER A 211 1.08 5.87 12.78
C SER A 211 0.90 7.18 12.04
N THR A 212 -0.33 7.68 12.00
CA THR A 212 -0.67 8.98 11.42
C THR A 212 -1.67 9.71 12.30
N GLY A 213 -1.69 11.05 12.23
CA GLY A 213 -2.72 11.90 12.81
C GLY A 213 -3.88 12.21 11.87
N LEU A 214 -3.80 11.77 10.60
CA LEU A 214 -4.83 12.05 9.60
C LEU A 214 -5.94 11.02 9.63
N ASP A 215 -7.15 11.46 9.28
CA ASP A 215 -8.27 10.56 9.00
C ASP A 215 -8.08 9.88 7.65
N LEU A 216 -8.57 8.66 7.49
CA LEU A 216 -8.56 7.99 6.19
C LEU A 216 -9.53 8.69 5.23
N VAL A 217 -10.75 8.95 5.67
CA VAL A 217 -11.81 9.61 4.90
C VAL A 217 -12.41 10.73 5.72
N ALA A 218 -12.47 11.94 5.16
CA ALA A 218 -13.03 13.12 5.82
C ALA A 218 -14.47 12.88 6.28
N GLY A 219 -14.73 13.12 7.58
CA GLY A 219 -16.06 13.07 8.15
C GLY A 219 -16.71 11.69 8.21
N GLN A 220 -15.96 10.60 7.93
CA GLN A 220 -16.47 9.23 8.05
C GLN A 220 -15.79 8.48 9.20
N THR A 221 -16.58 7.66 9.90
CA THR A 221 -16.03 6.71 10.86
C THR A 221 -15.39 5.55 10.12
N VAL A 222 -14.10 5.38 10.32
CA VAL A 222 -13.30 4.30 9.71
C VAL A 222 -12.94 3.27 10.78
N SER A 223 -12.98 1.99 10.42
CA SER A 223 -12.63 0.91 11.34
C SER A 223 -11.14 0.93 11.71
N PRO A 224 -10.76 0.35 12.86
CA PRO A 224 -9.35 0.11 13.18
C PRO A 224 -8.62 -0.69 12.12
N LEU A 225 -9.28 -1.68 11.49
CA LEU A 225 -8.68 -2.51 10.44
C LEU A 225 -8.36 -1.70 9.18
N ALA A 226 -9.29 -0.89 8.68
CA ALA A 226 -9.04 -0.07 7.49
C ALA A 226 -7.95 0.98 7.75
N SER A 227 -7.93 1.60 8.95
CA SER A 227 -6.88 2.52 9.38
C SER A 227 -5.52 1.83 9.48
N TYR A 228 -5.49 0.58 9.96
CA TYR A 228 -4.29 -0.23 10.07
C TYR A 228 -3.73 -0.58 8.68
N VAL A 229 -4.58 -1.07 7.77
CA VAL A 229 -4.18 -1.44 6.40
C VAL A 229 -3.65 -0.23 5.63
N ALA A 230 -4.19 0.97 5.88
CA ALA A 230 -3.72 2.23 5.30
C ALA A 230 -2.24 2.56 5.61
N LEU A 231 -1.57 1.80 6.49
CA LEU A 231 -0.18 1.99 6.86
C LEU A 231 0.73 0.83 6.46
N VAL A 232 0.19 -0.33 6.05
CA VAL A 232 0.98 -1.56 5.85
C VAL A 232 1.94 -1.46 4.66
N ASP A 233 1.55 -0.82 3.56
CA ASP A 233 2.39 -0.69 2.36
C ASP A 233 3.66 0.18 2.60
N THR A 234 3.75 0.85 3.74
CA THR A 234 4.98 1.53 4.19
C THR A 234 6.16 0.58 4.39
N ALA A 235 5.88 -0.72 4.54
CA ALA A 235 6.87 -1.76 4.81
C ALA A 235 8.03 -1.76 3.82
N ASN A 236 7.77 -1.64 2.52
CA ASN A 236 8.82 -1.56 1.51
C ASN A 236 9.73 -0.33 1.72
N GLY A 237 9.13 0.82 2.06
CA GLY A 237 9.85 2.09 2.22
C GLY A 237 10.70 2.19 3.48
N ILE A 238 10.28 1.60 4.62
CA ILE A 238 11.06 1.65 5.86
C ILE A 238 12.32 0.77 5.83
N ALA A 239 12.29 -0.29 5.02
CA ALA A 239 13.38 -1.25 4.89
C ALA A 239 14.08 -1.18 3.52
N ALA A 240 14.18 0.04 2.96
CA ALA A 240 14.81 0.26 1.66
C ALA A 240 16.19 -0.42 1.60
N ARG A 241 16.39 -1.34 0.64
CA ARG A 241 17.65 -2.09 0.50
C ARG A 241 18.71 -1.31 -0.26
N GLU A 242 18.27 -0.45 -1.19
CA GLU A 242 19.11 0.42 -2.00
C GLU A 242 18.58 1.85 -1.97
N SER A 243 19.42 2.81 -2.35
CA SER A 243 19.00 4.21 -2.42
C SER A 243 17.88 4.39 -3.44
N PRO A 244 16.73 5.01 -3.07
CA PRO A 244 15.65 5.31 -4.00
C PRO A 244 16.01 6.38 -5.03
N THR A 245 17.17 7.02 -4.91
CA THR A 245 17.72 7.94 -5.93
C THR A 245 18.57 7.22 -6.99
N ALA A 246 18.88 5.95 -6.80
CA ALA A 246 19.65 5.12 -7.73
C ALA A 246 18.84 3.95 -8.30
N TRP A 247 17.89 3.43 -7.52
CA TRP A 247 17.10 2.25 -7.85
C TRP A 247 15.61 2.48 -7.65
N MET A 248 14.78 1.94 -8.54
CA MET A 248 13.35 1.80 -8.38
C MET A 248 13.00 0.37 -7.96
N PHE A 249 12.12 0.25 -6.96
CA PHE A 249 11.65 -1.04 -6.47
C PHE A 249 10.18 -0.98 -6.01
N PRO A 250 9.27 -0.41 -6.84
CA PRO A 250 7.85 -0.39 -6.51
C PRO A 250 7.28 -1.81 -6.49
N ASN A 251 6.32 -2.03 -5.58
CA ASN A 251 5.54 -3.25 -5.56
C ASN A 251 4.43 -3.25 -6.61
N VAL A 252 4.07 -4.45 -7.06
CA VAL A 252 2.93 -4.68 -7.97
C VAL A 252 1.77 -5.37 -7.28
N ASP A 253 1.97 -5.79 -6.04
CA ASP A 253 0.94 -6.39 -5.19
C ASP A 253 1.16 -6.05 -3.71
N LEU A 254 0.17 -6.36 -2.91
CA LEU A 254 0.26 -6.47 -1.46
C LEU A 254 -0.73 -7.55 -1.00
N THR A 255 -0.27 -8.54 -0.25
CA THR A 255 -1.14 -9.54 0.36
C THR A 255 -0.97 -9.57 1.86
N LEU A 256 -2.09 -9.43 2.61
CA LEU A 256 -2.14 -9.55 4.06
C LEU A 256 -2.87 -10.82 4.47
N HIS A 257 -2.35 -11.50 5.49
CA HIS A 257 -3.01 -12.60 6.20
C HIS A 257 -3.08 -12.23 7.67
N LEU A 258 -4.28 -12.21 8.25
CA LEU A 258 -4.54 -11.79 9.61
C LEU A 258 -5.12 -12.96 10.40
N HIS A 259 -4.52 -13.29 11.55
CA HIS A 259 -5.05 -14.32 12.47
C HIS A 259 -5.86 -13.69 13.61
N ARG A 260 -5.84 -12.37 13.77
CA ARG A 260 -6.72 -11.58 14.64
C ARG A 260 -6.91 -10.17 14.09
N ARG A 261 -7.89 -9.45 14.59
CA ARG A 261 -8.08 -8.03 14.26
C ARG A 261 -7.00 -7.18 14.93
N PRO A 262 -6.43 -6.20 14.23
CA PRO A 262 -5.56 -5.21 14.84
C PRO A 262 -6.35 -4.25 15.73
N GLU A 263 -5.68 -3.77 16.80
CA GLU A 263 -6.22 -2.82 17.76
C GLU A 263 -5.33 -1.58 17.88
N GLY A 264 -5.97 -0.43 18.17
CA GLY A 264 -5.26 0.83 18.38
C GLY A 264 -4.87 1.51 17.06
N ARG A 265 -3.96 2.49 17.17
CA ARG A 265 -3.57 3.38 16.07
C ARG A 265 -2.16 3.13 15.53
N TRP A 266 -1.43 2.21 16.11
CA TRP A 266 -0.06 1.91 15.72
C TRP A 266 0.00 0.61 14.92
N THR A 267 0.63 0.68 13.76
CA THR A 267 0.96 -0.48 12.91
C THR A 267 2.44 -0.79 13.10
N GLY A 268 2.74 -1.95 13.67
CA GLY A 268 4.11 -2.44 13.82
C GLY A 268 4.49 -3.28 12.60
N LEU A 269 5.63 -2.97 12.00
CA LEU A 269 6.15 -3.60 10.79
C LEU A 269 7.55 -4.17 11.08
N ASP A 270 7.67 -5.50 11.24
CA ASP A 270 8.96 -6.19 11.29
C ASP A 270 9.28 -6.72 9.90
N THR A 271 10.10 -5.99 9.16
CA THR A 271 10.21 -6.08 7.69
C THR A 271 11.59 -6.51 7.25
N THR A 272 11.63 -7.43 6.29
CA THR A 272 12.81 -7.79 5.50
C THR A 272 12.53 -7.58 4.01
N VAL A 273 13.55 -7.09 3.27
CA VAL A 273 13.52 -6.92 1.82
C VAL A 273 14.68 -7.66 1.19
N VAL A 274 14.39 -8.48 0.20
CA VAL A 274 15.36 -9.24 -0.57
C VAL A 274 15.25 -8.88 -2.05
N PHE A 275 16.37 -8.57 -2.69
CA PHE A 275 16.45 -8.41 -4.15
C PHE A 275 17.12 -9.63 -4.77
N GLY A 276 16.48 -10.21 -5.79
CA GLY A 276 17.05 -11.26 -6.62
C GLY A 276 17.94 -10.68 -7.73
N PRO A 277 18.72 -11.53 -8.42
CA PRO A 277 19.65 -11.08 -9.44
C PRO A 277 19.02 -10.76 -10.81
N THR A 278 17.70 -10.97 -10.95
CA THR A 278 16.99 -10.88 -12.25
C THR A 278 15.88 -9.83 -12.28
N GLY A 279 15.92 -8.83 -11.37
CA GLY A 279 14.98 -7.70 -11.36
C GLY A 279 13.71 -7.94 -10.54
N GLN A 280 13.64 -8.99 -9.74
CA GLN A 280 12.57 -9.24 -8.79
C GLN A 280 13.05 -9.02 -7.35
N GLY A 281 12.15 -8.57 -6.48
CA GLY A 281 12.39 -8.49 -5.05
C GLY A 281 11.16 -8.89 -4.26
N ILE A 282 11.34 -9.16 -2.97
CA ILE A 282 10.25 -9.49 -2.05
C ILE A 282 10.41 -8.67 -0.78
N THR A 283 9.32 -8.05 -0.34
CA THR A 283 9.15 -7.53 1.01
C THR A 283 8.35 -8.54 1.82
N SER A 284 8.85 -8.95 2.98
CA SER A 284 8.17 -9.83 3.92
C SER A 284 8.08 -9.15 5.28
N THR A 285 6.87 -9.08 5.85
CA THR A 285 6.61 -8.33 7.08
C THR A 285 5.79 -9.17 8.06
N VAL A 286 6.24 -9.25 9.31
CA VAL A 286 5.37 -9.62 10.42
C VAL A 286 4.65 -8.37 10.87
N LEU A 287 3.34 -8.45 10.92
CA LEU A 287 2.45 -7.34 11.30
C LEU A 287 2.16 -7.39 12.79
N HIS A 288 2.27 -6.24 13.48
CA HIS A 288 2.03 -6.11 14.92
C HIS A 288 1.07 -4.95 15.21
N ASP A 289 0.34 -5.07 16.30
CA ASP A 289 -0.21 -3.97 17.08
C ASP A 289 0.41 -3.93 18.49
N LEU A 290 -0.04 -3.04 19.37
CA LEU A 290 0.54 -2.88 20.71
C LEU A 290 0.38 -4.12 21.60
N THR A 291 -0.49 -5.05 21.26
CA THR A 291 -0.74 -6.29 22.02
C THR A 291 0.06 -7.49 21.49
N GLY A 292 0.72 -7.35 20.32
CA GLY A 292 1.57 -8.38 19.73
C GLY A 292 1.33 -8.58 18.22
N PRO A 293 1.71 -9.74 17.67
CA PRO A 293 1.55 -10.02 16.23
C PRO A 293 0.07 -10.15 15.86
N VAL A 294 -0.30 -9.66 14.68
CA VAL A 294 -1.64 -9.76 14.10
C VAL A 294 -1.68 -10.56 12.80
N GLY A 295 -0.54 -10.75 12.17
CA GLY A 295 -0.48 -11.45 10.88
C GLY A 295 0.81 -11.22 10.11
N HIS A 296 0.73 -11.40 8.80
CA HIS A 296 1.84 -11.24 7.87
C HIS A 296 1.40 -10.46 6.63
N ALA A 297 2.35 -9.74 6.03
CA ALA A 297 2.19 -9.12 4.73
C ALA A 297 3.36 -9.46 3.82
N GLN A 298 3.09 -9.57 2.51
CA GLN A 298 4.10 -9.76 1.47
C GLN A 298 3.81 -8.87 0.26
N GLN A 299 4.88 -8.43 -0.40
CA GLN A 299 4.84 -7.65 -1.62
C GLN A 299 5.89 -8.18 -2.59
N ILE A 300 5.55 -8.34 -3.87
CA ILE A 300 6.52 -8.56 -4.95
C ILE A 300 6.95 -7.23 -5.53
N LEU A 301 8.25 -7.06 -5.72
CA LEU A 301 8.88 -5.82 -6.18
C LEU A 301 9.43 -5.98 -7.59
N THR A 302 9.31 -4.92 -8.40
CA THR A 302 10.08 -4.78 -9.65
C THR A 302 11.34 -3.98 -9.35
N VAL A 303 12.51 -4.59 -9.48
CA VAL A 303 13.81 -3.95 -9.15
C VAL A 303 14.53 -3.56 -10.42
N ARG A 304 14.82 -2.26 -10.60
CA ARG A 304 15.56 -1.74 -11.75
C ARG A 304 16.32 -0.47 -11.40
N PRO A 305 17.45 -0.17 -12.06
CA PRO A 305 18.12 1.11 -11.89
C PRO A 305 17.21 2.26 -12.36
N LEU A 306 17.30 3.41 -11.71
CA LEU A 306 16.77 4.64 -12.29
C LEU A 306 17.53 4.97 -13.59
N PRO A 307 16.84 5.53 -14.61
CA PRO A 307 17.54 6.08 -15.78
C PRO A 307 18.59 7.08 -15.30
N SER A 308 19.84 6.91 -15.72
CA SER A 308 20.89 7.91 -15.49
C SER A 308 20.48 9.22 -16.15
N ALA A 309 20.70 10.35 -15.47
CA ALA A 309 20.42 11.68 -16.04
C ALA A 309 21.23 11.97 -17.32
N ASP A 310 22.25 11.16 -17.61
CA ASP A 310 23.16 11.24 -18.76
C ASP A 310 22.77 10.28 -19.91
N GLY A 311 21.49 9.89 -19.98
CA GLY A 311 20.97 9.03 -21.05
C GLY A 311 20.94 9.73 -22.41
N THR A 312 22.08 9.77 -23.09
CA THR A 312 22.18 9.87 -24.56
C THR A 312 22.00 8.51 -25.20
#